data_5dc0eb6ae812fa7725c0743252612fc3
#
_entry.id   5dc0eb6ae812fa7725c0743252612fc3
#
_cell.length_a   1.000
_cell.length_b   1.000
_cell.length_c   1.000
_cell.angle_alpha   90.00
_cell.angle_beta   90.00
_cell.angle_gamma   90.00
#
_symmetry.space_group_name_H-M   'P 1'
#
loop_
_entity.id
_entity.type
_entity.pdbx_description
1 polymer ?
#
loop_
_entity_poly.entity_id
_entity_poly.type
_entity_poly.pdbx_seq_one_letter_code
_entity_poly.pdbx_strand_id
1 'polypeptide(L)' 'MNSDLCNLIGVHSAASILNVSPGYVKNLCSEGKIVAKKIGKTWVIDRTKLRGVR' A
#
# COMPACT_ATOMS: atom_id res chain seq x y z
N MET A 1 4.07 20.77 3.64
CA MET A 1 4.16 20.09 3.33
C MET A 1 3.50 19.23 2.62
N ASN A 2 3.64 18.40 2.33
CA ASN A 2 3.03 17.77 1.48
C ASN A 2 2.14 16.80 1.93
N SER A 3 0.85 17.02 1.82
CA SER A 3 -0.16 16.07 2.20
C SER A 3 -0.02 14.80 1.38
N ASP A 4 0.59 14.88 0.25
CA ASP A 4 0.80 13.69 -0.55
C ASP A 4 1.66 12.67 0.18
N LEU A 5 2.65 13.14 0.91
CA LEU A 5 3.51 12.24 1.65
C LEU A 5 2.78 11.58 2.80
N CYS A 6 1.79 12.26 3.35
CA CYS A 6 1.02 11.71 4.46
C CYS A 6 0.11 10.57 4.02
N ASN A 7 -0.18 10.49 2.73
CA ASN A 7 -1.05 9.44 2.22
C ASN A 7 -0.27 8.24 1.72
N LEU A 8 1.05 8.31 1.73
CA LEU A 8 1.86 7.20 1.25
C LEU A 8 2.33 6.37 2.44
N ILE A 9 2.10 5.08 2.38
CA ILE A 9 2.46 4.18 3.46
C ILE A 9 3.16 2.95 2.89
N GLY A 10 3.89 2.27 3.75
CA GLY A 10 4.58 1.05 3.34
C GLY A 10 3.66 -0.16 3.42
N VAL A 11 4.20 -1.30 3.01
CA VAL A 11 3.45 -2.54 2.98
C VAL A 11 2.95 -2.95 4.36
N HIS A 12 3.78 -2.82 5.37
CA HIS A 12 3.38 -3.23 6.72
C HIS A 12 2.25 -2.37 7.26
N SER A 13 2.30 -1.07 6.99
CA SER A 13 1.24 -0.18 7.43
C SER A 13 -0.07 -0.50 6.70
N ALA A 14 0.02 -0.75 5.39
CA ALA A 14 -1.16 -1.09 4.61
C ALA A 14 -1.75 -2.41 5.10
N ALA A 15 -0.89 -3.39 5.42
CA ALA A 15 -1.36 -4.67 5.91
C ALA A 15 -2.12 -4.50 7.22
N SER A 16 -1.63 -3.62 8.08
CA SER A 16 -2.29 -3.35 9.34
C SER A 16 -3.66 -2.72 9.12
N ILE A 17 -3.75 -1.78 8.20
CA ILE A 17 -5.00 -1.11 7.88
C ILE A 17 -6.02 -2.10 7.30
N LEU A 18 -5.55 -2.98 6.41
CA LEU A 18 -6.43 -3.96 5.78
C LEU A 18 -6.65 -5.20 6.62
N ASN A 19 -5.89 -5.33 7.69
CA ASN A 19 -5.97 -6.47 8.60
C ASN A 19 -5.61 -7.77 7.86
N VAL A 20 -4.54 -7.73 7.09
CA VAL A 20 -4.03 -8.88 6.35
C VAL A 20 -2.52 -8.96 6.53
N SER A 21 -1.89 -9.99 5.99
CA SER A 21 -0.44 -10.13 6.12
C SER A 21 0.28 -9.22 5.12
N PRO A 22 1.51 -8.81 5.44
CA PRO A 22 2.29 -8.00 4.50
C PRO A 22 2.54 -8.71 3.18
N GLY A 23 2.70 -10.02 3.21
CA GLY A 23 2.91 -10.79 1.99
C GLY A 23 1.71 -10.69 1.07
N TYR A 24 0.52 -10.71 1.63
CA TYR A 24 -0.71 -10.57 0.86
C TYR A 24 -0.76 -9.19 0.19
N VAL A 25 -0.36 -8.14 0.93
CA VAL A 25 -0.34 -6.80 0.39
C VAL A 25 0.65 -6.70 -0.76
N LYS A 26 1.82 -7.32 -0.62
CA LYS A 26 2.81 -7.31 -1.69
C LYS A 26 2.25 -7.97 -2.96
N ASN A 27 1.51 -9.04 -2.79
CA ASN A 27 0.89 -9.71 -3.92
C ASN A 27 -0.14 -8.81 -4.59
N LEU A 28 -0.94 -8.12 -3.81
CA LEU A 28 -1.92 -7.19 -4.36
C LEU A 28 -1.24 -6.07 -5.15
N CYS A 29 -0.12 -5.57 -4.64
CA CYS A 29 0.65 -4.55 -5.34
C CYS A 29 1.18 -5.08 -6.66
N SER A 30 1.74 -6.28 -6.63
CA SER A 30 2.32 -6.89 -7.79
C SER A 30 1.29 -7.19 -8.86
N GLU A 31 0.07 -7.51 -8.44
CA GLU A 31 -1.00 -7.81 -9.36
C GLU A 31 -1.75 -6.59 -9.85
N GLY A 32 -1.39 -5.43 -9.34
CA GLY A 32 -2.05 -4.20 -9.74
C GLY A 32 -3.42 -3.98 -9.13
N LYS A 33 -3.74 -4.71 -8.06
CA LYS A 33 -5.04 -4.57 -7.41
C LYS A 33 -5.07 -3.44 -6.41
N ILE A 34 -3.89 -2.94 -6.04
CA ILE A 34 -3.77 -1.80 -5.15
C ILE A 34 -2.97 -0.75 -5.89
N VAL A 35 -3.38 0.50 -5.78
CA VAL A 35 -2.62 1.59 -6.37
C VAL A 35 -1.35 1.78 -5.54
N ALA A 36 -0.24 1.38 -6.11
CA ALA A 36 1.04 1.42 -5.41
C ALA A 36 2.16 1.70 -6.40
N LYS A 37 3.29 2.10 -5.87
CA LYS A 37 4.44 2.39 -6.71
C LYS A 37 5.65 1.76 -6.05
N LYS A 38 6.49 1.12 -6.83
CA LYS A 38 7.70 0.53 -6.29
C LYS A 38 8.83 1.53 -6.38
N ILE A 39 9.44 1.81 -5.26
CA ILE A 39 10.56 2.73 -5.17
C ILE A 39 11.72 1.94 -4.60
N GLY A 40 12.73 1.70 -5.44
CA GLY A 40 13.83 0.84 -5.06
C GLY A 40 13.31 -0.56 -4.81
N LYS A 41 13.47 -1.05 -3.59
CA LYS A 41 13.01 -2.39 -3.22
C LYS A 41 11.74 -2.34 -2.38
N THR A 42 11.13 -1.17 -2.28
CA THR A 42 10.00 -0.97 -1.38
C THR A 42 8.75 -0.57 -2.15
N TRP A 43 7.62 -1.14 -1.77
CA TRP A 43 6.35 -0.70 -2.31
C TRP A 43 5.82 0.43 -1.44
N VAL A 44 5.37 1.49 -2.09
CA VAL A 44 4.74 2.61 -1.42
C VAL A 44 3.30 2.66 -1.91
N ILE A 45 2.37 2.66 -0.99
CA ILE A 45 0.96 2.49 -1.29
C ILE A 45 0.20 3.76 -0.93
N ASP A 46 -0.71 4.16 -1.80
CA ASP A 46 -1.56 5.32 -1.53
C ASP A 46 -2.68 4.88 -0.59
N ARG A 47 -2.60 5.34 0.64
CA ARG A 47 -3.55 4.98 1.68
C ARG A 47 -4.99 5.29 1.29
N THR A 48 -5.19 6.38 0.54
CA THR A 48 -6.54 6.78 0.17
C THR A 48 -7.17 5.85 -0.85
N LYS A 49 -6.35 4.99 -1.48
CA LYS A 49 -6.86 4.05 -2.48
C LYS A 49 -7.08 2.66 -1.92
N LEU A 50 -6.96 2.49 -0.62
CA LEU A 50 -7.15 1.17 -0.01
C LEU A 50 -8.60 0.84 0.27
N ARG A 51 -9.51 1.79 0.11
CA ARG A 51 -10.90 1.54 0.39
C ARG A 51 -11.45 0.48 -0.53
N GLY A 52 -12.14 -0.46 0.03
CA GLY A 52 -12.79 -1.52 -0.74
C GLY A 52 -11.86 -2.63 -1.19
N VAL A 53 -10.60 -2.57 -0.79
CA VAL A 53 -9.65 -3.62 -1.15
C VAL A 53 -9.56 -4.60 0.00
N ARG A 54 -9.84 -5.85 -0.22
CA ARG A 54 -9.65 -6.87 0.79
C ARG A 54 -9.62 -8.24 0.16
#